data_7937a3c9efaf62eb6b19be1ab3f14c21
#
_entry.id   7937a3c9efaf62eb6b19be1ab3f14c21
#
_cell.length_a   1.000
_cell.length_b   1.000
_cell.length_c   1.000
_cell.angle_alpha   90.00
_cell.angle_beta   90.00
_cell.angle_gamma   90.00
#
_symmetry.space_group_name_H-M   'P 1'
#
loop_
_entity.id
_entity.type
_entity.pdbx_description
1 polymer ?
#
loop_
_entity_poly.entity_id
_entity_poly.type
_entity_poly.pdbx_seq_one_letter_code
_entity_poly.pdbx_strand_id
1 'polypeptide(L)'
;MTSVAQAAPKSISIKPLKVFSQSSSAEAIVANSKALFTYENIVGLSADIKVRAFDFTGVEIWSKTVDSGLDDLATAMAVDSQGTLWLVGNIAIAPQPETATAATGALNPDAIEVENIQPLRPDMKNISVWQISATGEIISQNSFETVALIDAVSVSSSGLSILASRDNEAFLITLSQGKFSKELKIGSSKTKLSAITRSGDGTSYLFGSSSETLGGKKLVGRTDGILIKISKTGSVTSVVRSSAPKAIRDWQSTTSSLFVTGSVRSGTTVESAITKFNSSFIPTWTTRISSTGKTLASSGASGSFYAILEPTSAIKGVTGFKAVKGQSVVLQFDSKGLLISAFTSAEMTSAIASTYSNTAGLFLLTVDGKILQVSNN
;
A
#
# COMPACT_ATOMS: atom_id res chain seq x y z
N MET A 1 0.75 23.58 -48.13
CA MET A 1 0.73 23.18 -46.70
C MET A 1 -0.25 22.04 -46.57
N THR A 2 0.23 20.80 -46.51
CA THR A 2 -0.59 19.61 -46.29
C THR A 2 -0.85 19.48 -44.79
N SER A 3 -2.09 19.70 -44.36
CA SER A 3 -2.52 19.42 -42.99
C SER A 3 -2.43 17.94 -42.76
N VAL A 4 -1.50 17.50 -41.93
CA VAL A 4 -1.50 16.14 -41.40
C VAL A 4 -2.74 16.03 -40.53
N ALA A 5 -3.72 15.25 -40.96
CA ALA A 5 -4.89 14.92 -40.18
C ALA A 5 -4.42 14.13 -38.94
N GLN A 6 -4.46 14.77 -37.80
CA GLN A 6 -4.19 14.11 -36.51
C GLN A 6 -5.31 13.09 -36.29
N ALA A 7 -4.97 11.80 -36.31
CA ALA A 7 -5.94 10.73 -36.06
C ALA A 7 -6.68 11.02 -34.75
N ALA A 8 -7.99 10.97 -34.76
CA ALA A 8 -8.80 11.12 -33.54
C ALA A 8 -8.33 10.13 -32.49
N PRO A 9 -8.21 10.55 -31.23
CA PRO A 9 -7.77 9.66 -30.16
C PRO A 9 -8.71 8.44 -30.10
N LYS A 10 -8.14 7.23 -30.15
CA LYS A 10 -8.87 5.96 -30.13
C LYS A 10 -9.68 5.90 -28.82
N SER A 11 -10.99 5.84 -28.97
CA SER A 11 -11.92 5.69 -27.85
C SER A 11 -11.90 4.24 -27.34
N ILE A 12 -11.90 4.05 -26.03
CA ILE A 12 -11.87 2.77 -25.34
C ILE A 12 -13.20 2.54 -24.65
N SER A 13 -13.85 1.41 -24.94
CA SER A 13 -15.07 1.01 -24.25
C SER A 13 -14.76 0.41 -22.89
N ILE A 14 -15.60 0.72 -21.89
CA ILE A 14 -15.51 0.10 -20.58
C ILE A 14 -15.82 -1.39 -20.67
N LYS A 15 -15.07 -2.22 -19.96
CA LYS A 15 -15.23 -3.68 -19.89
C LYS A 15 -15.67 -4.11 -18.49
N PRO A 16 -16.41 -5.21 -18.34
CA PRO A 16 -16.79 -5.72 -17.03
C PRO A 16 -15.60 -6.38 -16.32
N LEU A 17 -15.65 -6.36 -14.98
CA LEU A 17 -14.80 -7.16 -14.10
C LEU A 17 -15.46 -8.52 -13.85
N LYS A 18 -14.65 -9.58 -13.70
CA LYS A 18 -15.10 -10.87 -13.21
C LYS A 18 -15.12 -10.87 -11.68
N VAL A 19 -16.15 -11.43 -11.08
CA VAL A 19 -16.18 -11.68 -9.64
C VAL A 19 -15.38 -12.94 -9.36
N PHE A 20 -14.36 -12.82 -8.50
CA PHE A 20 -13.57 -13.95 -8.02
C PHE A 20 -14.14 -14.47 -6.69
N SER A 21 -14.51 -13.57 -5.77
CA SER A 21 -15.21 -13.90 -4.52
C SER A 21 -16.26 -12.84 -4.20
N GLN A 22 -17.47 -13.25 -3.83
CA GLN A 22 -18.60 -12.37 -3.50
C GLN A 22 -18.50 -11.79 -2.09
N SER A 23 -17.82 -12.50 -1.17
CA SER A 23 -17.68 -12.11 0.22
C SER A 23 -16.35 -12.64 0.74
N SER A 24 -15.60 -11.78 1.38
CA SER A 24 -14.33 -12.11 2.01
C SER A 24 -14.16 -11.21 3.25
N SER A 25 -13.65 -11.78 4.33
CA SER A 25 -13.17 -11.04 5.49
C SER A 25 -11.73 -10.52 5.33
N ALA A 26 -11.15 -10.66 4.12
CA ALA A 26 -9.79 -10.26 3.84
C ALA A 26 -9.58 -8.76 4.06
N GLU A 27 -8.49 -8.42 4.72
CA GLU A 27 -8.03 -7.04 4.90
C GLU A 27 -7.00 -6.63 3.85
N ALA A 28 -6.30 -7.61 3.25
CA ALA A 28 -5.41 -7.40 2.13
C ALA A 28 -5.32 -8.62 1.21
N ILE A 29 -4.77 -8.40 0.01
CA ILE A 29 -4.53 -9.44 -0.98
C ILE A 29 -3.13 -9.27 -1.59
N VAL A 30 -2.43 -10.40 -1.81
CA VAL A 30 -1.24 -10.46 -2.68
C VAL A 30 -1.30 -11.72 -3.52
N ALA A 31 -0.68 -11.69 -4.70
CA ALA A 31 -0.64 -12.84 -5.60
C ALA A 31 0.78 -13.09 -6.13
N ASN A 32 1.09 -14.35 -6.35
CA ASN A 32 2.23 -14.77 -7.17
C ASN A 32 1.74 -15.43 -8.48
N SER A 33 2.56 -16.23 -9.13
CA SER A 33 2.17 -16.95 -10.35
C SER A 33 1.29 -18.17 -10.11
N LYS A 34 1.07 -18.61 -8.86
CA LYS A 34 0.39 -19.86 -8.51
C LYS A 34 -0.85 -19.69 -7.64
N ALA A 35 -0.88 -18.66 -6.79
CA ALA A 35 -1.91 -18.49 -5.79
C ALA A 35 -2.20 -17.01 -5.49
N LEU A 36 -3.42 -16.77 -4.99
CA LEU A 36 -3.86 -15.56 -4.33
C LEU A 36 -3.84 -15.79 -2.83
N PHE A 37 -3.21 -14.89 -2.08
CA PHE A 37 -3.15 -14.94 -0.62
C PHE A 37 -3.98 -13.80 -0.03
N THR A 38 -4.63 -14.09 1.09
CA THR A 38 -5.37 -13.11 1.89
C THR A 38 -4.97 -13.27 3.35
N TYR A 39 -5.14 -12.20 4.14
CA TYR A 39 -5.21 -12.34 5.59
C TYR A 39 -6.43 -11.61 6.14
N GLU A 40 -6.84 -12.04 7.34
CA GLU A 40 -7.82 -11.38 8.19
C GLU A 40 -7.35 -11.41 9.64
N ASN A 41 -7.60 -10.36 10.40
CA ASN A 41 -7.39 -10.32 11.85
C ASN A 41 -8.67 -10.81 12.53
N ILE A 42 -8.58 -11.88 13.31
CA ILE A 42 -9.71 -12.47 14.03
C ILE A 42 -9.64 -11.99 15.46
N VAL A 43 -10.66 -11.28 15.93
CA VAL A 43 -10.74 -10.79 17.31
C VAL A 43 -11.57 -11.77 18.15
N GLY A 44 -10.92 -12.37 19.15
CA GLY A 44 -11.49 -13.31 20.10
C GLY A 44 -11.13 -12.94 21.53
N LEU A 45 -10.68 -13.91 22.33
CA LEU A 45 -10.05 -13.66 23.64
C LEU A 45 -8.68 -13.02 23.45
N SER A 46 -7.95 -13.41 22.40
CA SER A 46 -6.82 -12.73 21.79
C SER A 46 -7.16 -12.34 20.35
N ALA A 47 -6.38 -11.48 19.76
CA ALA A 47 -6.43 -11.23 18.32
C ALA A 47 -5.44 -12.15 17.62
N ASP A 48 -5.90 -12.92 16.64
CA ASP A 48 -5.11 -13.86 15.87
C ASP A 48 -5.19 -13.52 14.38
N ILE A 49 -4.21 -13.96 13.61
CA ILE A 49 -4.19 -13.71 12.18
C ILE A 49 -4.53 -14.99 11.43
N LYS A 50 -5.54 -14.95 10.58
CA LYS A 50 -5.84 -16.06 9.66
C LYS A 50 -5.36 -15.72 8.26
N VAL A 51 -4.47 -16.54 7.75
CA VAL A 51 -3.94 -16.46 6.39
C VAL A 51 -4.53 -17.56 5.54
N ARG A 52 -4.93 -17.23 4.30
CA ARG A 52 -5.48 -18.21 3.35
C ARG A 52 -4.79 -18.08 2.00
N ALA A 53 -4.64 -19.20 1.33
CA ALA A 53 -4.21 -19.27 -0.05
C ALA A 53 -5.31 -19.90 -0.92
N PHE A 54 -5.55 -19.30 -2.07
CA PHE A 54 -6.52 -19.77 -3.05
C PHE A 54 -5.84 -20.02 -4.39
N ASP A 55 -6.27 -21.02 -5.13
CA ASP A 55 -5.95 -21.11 -6.54
C ASP A 55 -6.72 -20.05 -7.33
N PHE A 56 -6.43 -19.91 -8.63
CA PHE A 56 -7.09 -18.91 -9.46
C PHE A 56 -8.51 -19.30 -9.94
N THR A 57 -9.01 -20.43 -9.47
CA THR A 57 -10.43 -20.82 -9.62
C THR A 57 -11.25 -20.43 -8.39
N GLY A 58 -10.59 -20.01 -7.29
CA GLY A 58 -11.20 -19.63 -6.02
C GLY A 58 -11.28 -20.75 -5.01
N VAL A 59 -10.64 -21.90 -5.25
CA VAL A 59 -10.56 -23.02 -4.31
C VAL A 59 -9.47 -22.73 -3.29
N GLU A 60 -9.80 -22.86 -2.01
CA GLU A 60 -8.82 -22.73 -0.90
C GLU A 60 -7.81 -23.89 -0.97
N ILE A 61 -6.52 -23.56 -1.09
CA ILE A 61 -5.42 -24.52 -1.11
C ILE A 61 -5.03 -24.87 0.30
N TRP A 62 -4.93 -23.88 1.18
CA TRP A 62 -4.64 -24.01 2.60
C TRP A 62 -5.08 -22.78 3.39
N SER A 63 -5.27 -22.97 4.69
CA SER A 63 -5.38 -21.86 5.65
C SER A 63 -4.49 -22.12 6.86
N LYS A 64 -3.98 -21.04 7.46
CA LYS A 64 -3.10 -21.04 8.62
C LYS A 64 -3.51 -19.96 9.59
N THR A 65 -3.62 -20.31 10.87
CA THR A 65 -3.72 -19.31 11.96
C THR A 65 -2.33 -19.05 12.51
N VAL A 66 -1.99 -17.77 12.65
CA VAL A 66 -0.83 -17.30 13.39
C VAL A 66 -1.35 -16.86 14.75
N ASP A 67 -0.88 -17.53 15.79
CA ASP A 67 -1.31 -17.38 17.18
C ASP A 67 -0.08 -17.57 18.06
N SER A 68 0.32 -16.52 18.78
CA SER A 68 1.42 -16.57 19.77
C SER A 68 0.93 -16.81 21.19
N GLY A 69 -0.37 -16.94 21.39
CA GLY A 69 -1.03 -16.95 22.70
C GLY A 69 -1.27 -15.55 23.30
N LEU A 70 -0.90 -14.50 22.58
CA LEU A 70 -1.15 -13.09 22.85
C LEU A 70 -1.80 -12.44 21.62
N ASP A 71 -2.02 -11.14 21.64
CA ASP A 71 -2.56 -10.47 20.45
C ASP A 71 -1.52 -10.38 19.32
N ASP A 72 -1.89 -10.96 18.19
CA ASP A 72 -1.18 -10.91 16.91
C ASP A 72 -2.04 -10.15 15.89
N LEU A 73 -1.54 -9.05 15.33
CA LEU A 73 -2.27 -8.26 14.34
C LEU A 73 -1.41 -8.07 13.08
N ALA A 74 -1.87 -8.58 11.95
CA ALA A 74 -1.26 -8.29 10.66
C ALA A 74 -1.69 -6.91 10.15
N THR A 75 -0.79 -6.23 9.48
CA THR A 75 -1.06 -4.93 8.84
C THR A 75 -0.72 -4.94 7.35
N ALA A 76 0.27 -5.74 6.95
CA ALA A 76 0.71 -5.78 5.57
C ALA A 76 1.24 -7.16 5.20
N MET A 77 1.22 -7.47 3.90
CA MET A 77 1.86 -8.66 3.37
C MET A 77 2.47 -8.41 2.00
N ALA A 78 3.47 -9.22 1.67
CA ALA A 78 4.09 -9.26 0.35
C ALA A 78 4.47 -10.70 0.02
N VAL A 79 4.62 -11.02 -1.26
CA VAL A 79 5.09 -12.33 -1.71
C VAL A 79 6.36 -12.15 -2.54
N ASP A 80 7.36 -12.97 -2.27
CA ASP A 80 8.62 -12.91 -3.01
C ASP A 80 8.57 -13.77 -4.29
N SER A 81 9.64 -13.71 -5.08
CA SER A 81 9.76 -14.46 -6.33
C SER A 81 9.85 -15.98 -6.15
N GLN A 82 10.12 -16.46 -4.95
CA GLN A 82 10.16 -17.88 -4.60
C GLN A 82 8.78 -18.39 -4.18
N GLY A 83 7.83 -17.48 -3.96
CA GLY A 83 6.48 -17.80 -3.51
C GLY A 83 6.34 -17.83 -1.99
N THR A 84 7.36 -17.38 -1.24
CA THR A 84 7.25 -17.20 0.21
C THR A 84 6.41 -15.98 0.50
N LEU A 85 5.41 -16.14 1.33
CA LEU A 85 4.59 -15.05 1.85
C LEU A 85 5.28 -14.43 3.06
N TRP A 86 5.44 -13.11 3.03
CA TRP A 86 5.97 -12.29 4.10
C TRP A 86 4.81 -11.52 4.72
N LEU A 87 4.37 -11.96 5.89
CA LEU A 87 3.32 -11.31 6.67
C LEU A 87 3.98 -10.41 7.69
N VAL A 88 3.51 -9.17 7.82
CA VAL A 88 4.09 -8.17 8.73
C VAL A 88 2.99 -7.57 9.58
N GLY A 89 3.26 -7.48 10.87
CA GLY A 89 2.28 -7.01 11.83
C GLY A 89 2.90 -6.64 13.16
N ASN A 90 2.06 -6.47 14.16
CA ASN A 90 2.46 -6.21 15.53
C ASN A 90 2.04 -7.36 16.44
N ILE A 91 2.87 -7.69 17.41
CA ILE A 91 2.55 -8.65 18.47
C ILE A 91 2.64 -8.00 19.84
N ALA A 92 1.71 -8.42 20.71
CA ALA A 92 1.76 -8.06 22.12
C ALA A 92 2.91 -8.79 22.81
N ILE A 93 3.42 -8.19 23.87
CA ILE A 93 4.29 -8.88 24.83
C ILE A 93 3.49 -9.21 26.08
N ALA A 94 3.85 -10.30 26.76
CA ALA A 94 3.23 -10.63 28.04
C ALA A 94 3.31 -9.43 28.98
N PRO A 95 2.23 -9.08 29.69
CA PRO A 95 2.27 -8.00 30.66
C PRO A 95 3.37 -8.29 31.68
N GLN A 96 4.31 -7.37 31.79
CA GLN A 96 5.27 -7.40 32.89
C GLN A 96 4.46 -7.24 34.18
N PRO A 97 4.75 -7.99 35.24
CA PRO A 97 4.12 -7.75 36.53
C PRO A 97 4.33 -6.29 36.88
N GLU A 98 3.24 -5.52 36.98
CA GLU A 98 3.32 -4.15 37.42
C GLU A 98 3.99 -4.16 38.79
N THR A 99 5.20 -3.64 38.87
CA THR A 99 5.74 -3.16 40.15
C THR A 99 4.79 -2.06 40.54
N ALA A 100 3.93 -2.33 41.52
CA ALA A 100 2.97 -1.39 42.03
C ALA A 100 3.71 -0.13 42.49
N THR A 101 3.89 0.80 41.60
CA THR A 101 4.24 2.17 41.96
C THR A 101 2.94 2.69 42.55
N ALA A 102 2.97 2.91 43.88
CA ALA A 102 1.85 3.52 44.59
C ALA A 102 1.41 4.74 43.76
N ALA A 103 0.23 4.66 43.20
CA ALA A 103 -0.37 5.76 42.48
C ALA A 103 -0.49 6.90 43.48
N THR A 104 0.38 7.90 43.37
CA THR A 104 0.11 9.20 43.94
C THR A 104 -1.05 9.77 43.15
N GLY A 105 -2.26 9.32 43.52
CA GLY A 105 -3.51 9.75 42.90
C GLY A 105 -3.64 11.24 43.07
N ALA A 106 -3.57 11.99 41.98
CA ALA A 106 -4.17 13.29 41.96
C ALA A 106 -5.65 13.07 42.27
N LEU A 107 -6.12 13.56 43.40
CA LEU A 107 -7.55 13.61 43.73
C LEU A 107 -8.25 14.33 42.58
N ASN A 108 -9.20 13.68 41.95
CA ASN A 108 -10.15 14.33 41.05
C ASN A 108 -11.40 14.69 41.87
N PRO A 109 -11.39 15.84 42.59
CA PRO A 109 -12.43 16.22 43.54
C PRO A 109 -13.74 16.52 42.85
N ASP A 110 -13.73 16.79 41.57
CA ASP A 110 -14.89 17.21 40.80
C ASP A 110 -15.54 16.09 40.00
N ALA A 111 -15.02 14.83 40.12
CA ALA A 111 -15.50 13.63 39.43
C ALA A 111 -15.77 13.86 37.92
N ILE A 112 -14.98 14.72 37.29
CA ILE A 112 -15.05 14.94 35.84
C ILE A 112 -14.57 13.66 35.18
N GLU A 113 -15.44 13.03 34.37
CA GLU A 113 -15.04 11.95 33.49
C GLU A 113 -13.98 12.48 32.53
N VAL A 114 -12.72 12.17 32.80
CA VAL A 114 -11.66 12.35 31.82
C VAL A 114 -11.86 11.28 30.78
N GLU A 115 -12.16 11.68 29.55
CA GLU A 115 -12.17 10.77 28.41
C GLU A 115 -10.81 10.08 28.39
N ASN A 116 -10.83 8.79 28.75
CA ASN A 116 -9.64 7.95 28.76
C ASN A 116 -9.28 7.70 27.29
N ILE A 117 -8.52 8.62 26.68
CA ILE A 117 -7.90 8.37 25.38
C ILE A 117 -6.99 7.16 25.61
N GLN A 118 -7.49 5.98 25.23
CA GLN A 118 -6.70 4.75 25.29
C GLN A 118 -5.42 5.00 24.51
N PRO A 119 -4.26 4.97 25.16
CA PRO A 119 -3.00 5.11 24.44
C PRO A 119 -2.93 3.98 23.40
N LEU A 120 -2.29 4.27 22.26
CA LEU A 120 -1.82 3.24 21.32
C LEU A 120 -1.35 2.05 22.15
N ARG A 121 -2.00 0.89 21.99
CA ARG A 121 -1.78 -0.33 22.78
C ARG A 121 -0.30 -0.47 23.18
N PRO A 122 0.12 -0.08 24.38
CA PRO A 122 1.53 -0.05 24.77
C PRO A 122 2.14 -1.45 24.92
N ASP A 123 1.29 -2.47 24.93
CA ASP A 123 1.66 -3.89 24.93
C ASP A 123 2.07 -4.38 23.53
N MET A 124 1.62 -3.75 22.44
CA MET A 124 1.99 -4.09 21.05
C MET A 124 3.40 -3.55 20.72
N LYS A 125 4.41 -4.05 21.43
CA LYS A 125 5.78 -3.52 21.40
C LYS A 125 6.68 -4.10 20.32
N ASN A 126 6.23 -5.10 19.58
CA ASN A 126 7.06 -5.74 18.57
C ASN A 126 6.44 -5.66 17.19
N ILE A 127 7.19 -5.17 16.21
CA ILE A 127 6.93 -5.49 14.80
C ILE A 127 7.38 -6.92 14.58
N SER A 128 6.49 -7.77 14.08
CA SER A 128 6.78 -9.16 13.74
C SER A 128 6.67 -9.41 12.25
N VAL A 129 7.56 -10.26 11.76
CA VAL A 129 7.59 -10.72 10.37
C VAL A 129 7.55 -12.24 10.37
N TRP A 130 6.47 -12.80 9.83
CA TRP A 130 6.32 -14.23 9.60
C TRP A 130 6.59 -14.54 8.13
N GLN A 131 7.43 -15.53 7.88
CA GLN A 131 7.64 -16.08 6.55
C GLN A 131 6.85 -17.38 6.47
N ILE A 132 5.93 -17.46 5.52
CA ILE A 132 5.06 -18.61 5.32
C ILE A 132 5.38 -19.22 3.96
N SER A 133 5.61 -20.53 3.93
CA SER A 133 5.92 -21.27 2.72
C SER A 133 4.73 -21.32 1.75
N ALA A 134 4.96 -21.77 0.54
CA ALA A 134 3.91 -22.00 -0.44
C ALA A 134 2.88 -23.07 0.00
N THR A 135 3.22 -23.89 1.01
CA THR A 135 2.37 -24.95 1.59
C THR A 135 1.68 -24.53 2.90
N GLY A 136 1.85 -23.26 3.33
CA GLY A 136 1.22 -22.72 4.53
C GLY A 136 2.00 -22.92 5.83
N GLU A 137 3.24 -23.41 5.76
CA GLU A 137 4.07 -23.61 6.95
C GLU A 137 4.81 -22.32 7.33
N ILE A 138 4.81 -21.95 8.61
CA ILE A 138 5.63 -20.85 9.14
C ILE A 138 7.09 -21.33 9.18
N ILE A 139 7.91 -20.81 8.28
CA ILE A 139 9.33 -21.20 8.17
C ILE A 139 10.26 -20.31 8.99
N SER A 140 9.83 -19.10 9.33
CA SER A 140 10.55 -18.23 10.27
C SER A 140 9.62 -17.17 10.86
N GLN A 141 9.98 -16.70 12.04
CA GLN A 141 9.43 -15.51 12.67
C GLN A 141 10.59 -14.65 13.17
N ASN A 142 10.55 -13.36 12.86
CA ASN A 142 11.54 -12.40 13.33
C ASN A 142 10.81 -11.22 13.95
N SER A 143 11.26 -10.76 15.10
CA SER A 143 10.64 -9.65 15.83
C SER A 143 11.63 -8.51 16.05
N PHE A 144 11.13 -7.29 15.98
CA PHE A 144 11.87 -6.06 16.22
C PHE A 144 11.13 -5.23 17.28
N GLU A 145 11.79 -4.98 18.40
CA GLU A 145 11.17 -4.26 19.53
C GLU A 145 11.02 -2.78 19.19
N THR A 146 9.81 -2.38 18.90
CA THR A 146 9.40 -0.99 18.69
C THR A 146 7.88 -0.88 18.70
N VAL A 147 7.35 0.19 19.27
CA VAL A 147 5.93 0.56 19.16
C VAL A 147 5.78 1.43 17.92
N ALA A 148 5.18 0.90 16.89
CA ALA A 148 4.97 1.64 15.64
C ALA A 148 3.82 1.06 14.82
N LEU A 149 3.21 1.90 13.99
CA LEU A 149 2.28 1.50 12.95
C LEU A 149 3.06 1.14 11.69
N ILE A 150 2.68 0.05 11.03
CA ILE A 150 3.26 -0.36 9.75
C ILE A 150 2.48 0.32 8.64
N ASP A 151 3.16 1.13 7.83
CA ASP A 151 2.53 1.90 6.74
C ASP A 151 2.56 1.13 5.40
N ALA A 152 3.69 0.48 5.08
CA ALA A 152 3.84 -0.28 3.84
C ALA A 152 5.05 -1.23 3.91
N VAL A 153 5.00 -2.29 3.10
CA VAL A 153 6.10 -3.26 2.99
C VAL A 153 6.43 -3.56 1.53
N SER A 154 7.66 -3.98 1.30
CA SER A 154 8.11 -4.47 0.00
C SER A 154 9.20 -5.50 0.16
N VAL A 155 9.06 -6.63 -0.52
CA VAL A 155 10.04 -7.73 -0.52
C VAL A 155 10.74 -7.83 -1.86
N SER A 156 12.00 -8.22 -1.82
CA SER A 156 12.80 -8.57 -2.99
C SER A 156 13.79 -9.71 -2.65
N SER A 157 14.61 -10.14 -3.59
CA SER A 157 15.68 -11.12 -3.34
C SER A 157 16.70 -10.65 -2.29
N SER A 158 16.75 -9.35 -1.98
CA SER A 158 17.63 -8.79 -0.94
C SER A 158 16.98 -8.72 0.45
N GLY A 159 15.74 -9.19 0.60
CA GLY A 159 14.97 -9.18 1.85
C GLY A 159 13.80 -8.20 1.83
N LEU A 160 13.28 -7.89 3.02
CA LEU A 160 12.09 -7.07 3.26
C LEU A 160 12.47 -5.63 3.65
N SER A 161 11.70 -4.67 3.20
CA SER A 161 11.69 -3.30 3.71
C SER A 161 10.32 -2.99 4.30
N ILE A 162 10.31 -2.35 5.48
CA ILE A 162 9.12 -1.98 6.24
C ILE A 162 9.16 -0.47 6.46
N LEU A 163 8.16 0.23 5.95
CA LEU A 163 7.87 1.60 6.37
C LEU A 163 7.00 1.55 7.60
N ALA A 164 7.38 2.34 8.60
CA ALA A 164 6.63 2.43 9.83
C ALA A 164 6.62 3.88 10.34
N SER A 165 5.63 4.18 11.16
CA SER A 165 5.46 5.48 11.79
C SER A 165 5.08 5.35 13.26
N ARG A 166 5.44 6.34 14.04
CA ARG A 166 5.01 6.57 15.42
C ARG A 166 4.86 8.08 15.64
N ASP A 167 4.36 8.52 16.78
CA ASP A 167 3.85 9.87 17.04
C ASP A 167 4.64 11.02 16.39
N ASN A 168 5.97 10.96 16.37
CA ASN A 168 6.82 12.05 15.94
C ASN A 168 7.75 11.70 14.78
N GLU A 169 7.64 10.52 14.19
CA GLU A 169 8.57 10.14 13.14
C GLU A 169 8.04 9.06 12.18
N ALA A 170 8.48 9.19 10.92
CA ALA A 170 8.39 8.15 9.91
C ALA A 170 9.78 7.57 9.66
N PHE A 171 9.91 6.26 9.59
CA PHE A 171 11.18 5.56 9.49
C PHE A 171 11.10 4.29 8.63
N LEU A 172 12.26 3.81 8.25
CA LEU A 172 12.46 2.57 7.49
C LEU A 172 13.24 1.58 8.33
N ILE A 173 12.79 0.32 8.32
CA ILE A 173 13.53 -0.83 8.83
C ILE A 173 13.68 -1.82 7.68
N THR A 174 14.79 -2.57 7.63
CA THR A 174 14.95 -3.66 6.67
C THR A 174 15.26 -4.97 7.41
N LEU A 175 14.74 -6.07 6.88
CA LEU A 175 15.05 -7.42 7.34
C LEU A 175 15.76 -8.17 6.20
N SER A 176 16.97 -8.64 6.47
CA SER A 176 17.75 -9.41 5.51
C SER A 176 18.48 -10.53 6.23
N GLN A 177 18.41 -11.76 5.70
CA GLN A 177 19.04 -12.95 6.29
C GLN A 177 18.70 -13.11 7.78
N GLY A 178 17.43 -12.89 8.16
CA GLY A 178 16.94 -13.01 9.55
C GLY A 178 17.40 -11.89 10.50
N LYS A 179 18.03 -10.83 10.00
CA LYS A 179 18.51 -9.73 10.83
C LYS A 179 17.86 -8.39 10.43
N PHE A 180 17.32 -7.69 11.42
CA PHE A 180 16.84 -6.31 11.24
C PHE A 180 17.99 -5.31 11.18
N SER A 181 17.83 -4.29 10.33
CA SER A 181 18.67 -3.10 10.38
C SER A 181 18.30 -2.23 11.59
N LYS A 182 19.12 -1.24 11.90
CA LYS A 182 18.70 -0.13 12.73
C LYS A 182 17.62 0.68 12.02
N GLU A 183 16.77 1.35 12.78
CA GLU A 183 15.80 2.30 12.24
C GLU A 183 16.51 3.43 11.50
N LEU A 184 16.05 3.71 10.28
CA LEU A 184 16.47 4.88 9.52
C LEU A 184 15.34 5.90 9.58
N LYS A 185 15.47 6.93 10.40
CA LYS A 185 14.55 8.05 10.45
C LYS A 185 14.54 8.79 9.11
N ILE A 186 13.36 9.00 8.57
CA ILE A 186 13.15 9.70 7.29
C ILE A 186 12.61 11.10 7.51
N GLY A 187 11.64 11.27 8.40
CA GLY A 187 11.00 12.54 8.69
C GLY A 187 10.32 12.56 10.05
N SER A 188 9.70 13.69 10.36
CA SER A 188 8.87 13.86 11.56
C SER A 188 7.40 13.45 11.29
N SER A 189 6.50 13.72 12.24
CA SER A 189 5.04 13.60 12.05
C SER A 189 4.47 14.41 10.87
N LYS A 190 5.27 15.32 10.29
CA LYS A 190 4.92 16.11 9.09
C LYS A 190 5.24 15.38 7.79
N THR A 191 5.81 14.18 7.86
CA THR A 191 6.14 13.33 6.73
C THR A 191 5.35 12.04 6.83
N LYS A 192 4.52 11.77 5.83
CA LYS A 192 3.76 10.53 5.67
C LYS A 192 4.38 9.71 4.53
N LEU A 193 4.74 8.47 4.81
CA LEU A 193 5.22 7.52 3.82
C LEU A 193 4.13 6.47 3.58
N SER A 194 3.64 6.34 2.37
CA SER A 194 2.47 5.51 2.06
C SER A 194 2.78 4.33 1.14
N ALA A 195 3.93 4.36 0.47
CA ALA A 195 4.30 3.29 -0.45
C ALA A 195 5.82 3.10 -0.53
N ILE A 196 6.23 1.87 -0.77
CA ILE A 196 7.64 1.48 -0.90
C ILE A 196 7.80 0.43 -1.99
N THR A 197 8.93 0.45 -2.67
CA THR A 197 9.42 -0.68 -3.45
C THR A 197 10.90 -0.92 -3.17
N ARG A 198 11.27 -2.20 -3.02
CA ARG A 198 12.65 -2.65 -2.80
C ARG A 198 13.14 -3.39 -4.03
N SER A 199 14.27 -2.97 -4.56
CA SER A 199 14.94 -3.63 -5.68
C SER A 199 15.76 -4.84 -5.22
N GLY A 200 16.07 -5.74 -6.14
CA GLY A 200 16.90 -6.92 -5.85
C GLY A 200 18.32 -6.60 -5.38
N ASP A 201 18.86 -5.43 -5.70
CA ASP A 201 20.15 -4.94 -5.21
C ASP A 201 20.11 -4.36 -3.78
N GLY A 202 18.94 -4.30 -3.16
CA GLY A 202 18.72 -3.76 -1.83
C GLY A 202 18.39 -2.27 -1.78
N THR A 203 18.38 -1.56 -2.91
CA THR A 203 17.93 -0.17 -2.99
C THR A 203 16.43 -0.10 -2.71
N SER A 204 15.99 0.85 -1.89
CA SER A 204 14.57 1.10 -1.63
C SER A 204 14.14 2.47 -2.15
N TYR A 205 12.92 2.54 -2.68
CA TYR A 205 12.28 3.75 -3.17
C TYR A 205 11.00 3.97 -2.37
N LEU A 206 10.92 5.11 -1.67
CA LEU A 206 9.84 5.46 -0.78
C LEU A 206 9.02 6.60 -1.38
N PHE A 207 7.71 6.57 -1.17
CA PHE A 207 6.76 7.53 -1.70
C PHE A 207 5.78 7.96 -0.63
N GLY A 208 5.35 9.21 -0.70
CA GLY A 208 4.40 9.77 0.24
C GLY A 208 4.26 11.27 0.10
N SER A 209 4.09 11.96 1.21
CA SER A 209 3.95 13.41 1.27
C SER A 209 4.69 14.01 2.48
N SER A 210 5.05 15.30 2.38
CA SER A 210 5.72 16.00 3.48
C SER A 210 5.41 17.49 3.47
N SER A 211 5.15 18.05 4.66
CA SER A 211 4.99 19.48 4.90
C SER A 211 6.18 20.10 5.63
N GLU A 212 7.31 19.41 5.70
CA GLU A 212 8.56 19.91 6.29
C GLU A 212 9.70 19.97 5.26
N THR A 213 10.81 20.63 5.60
CA THR A 213 12.05 20.54 4.82
C THR A 213 12.63 19.13 4.99
N LEU A 214 12.88 18.43 3.89
CA LEU A 214 13.35 17.05 3.88
C LEU A 214 14.53 16.89 2.93
N GLY A 215 15.64 16.29 3.42
CA GLY A 215 16.87 16.11 2.63
C GLY A 215 17.41 17.44 2.08
N GLY A 216 17.31 18.53 2.82
CA GLY A 216 17.71 19.87 2.38
C GLY A 216 16.76 20.53 1.34
N LYS A 217 15.70 19.85 0.91
CA LYS A 217 14.71 20.37 -0.03
C LYS A 217 13.56 21.07 0.69
N LYS A 218 13.38 22.36 0.44
CA LYS A 218 12.34 23.19 1.05
C LYS A 218 10.95 22.85 0.51
N LEU A 219 9.93 23.04 1.33
CA LEU A 219 8.53 22.95 0.97
C LEU A 219 8.17 24.07 -0.03
N VAL A 220 7.35 23.74 -1.04
CA VAL A 220 6.85 24.69 -2.06
C VAL A 220 5.33 24.80 -2.00
N GLY A 221 4.61 23.68 -1.87
CA GLY A 221 3.17 23.62 -1.71
C GLY A 221 2.72 23.80 -0.25
N ARG A 222 1.51 23.41 0.06
CA ARG A 222 1.06 23.19 1.44
C ARG A 222 1.58 21.85 1.97
N THR A 223 1.59 20.86 1.08
CA THR A 223 2.17 19.54 1.27
C THR A 223 2.71 19.09 -0.08
N ASP A 224 3.95 18.69 -0.14
CA ASP A 224 4.57 18.20 -1.37
C ASP A 224 4.56 16.67 -1.39
N GLY A 225 4.31 16.08 -2.55
CA GLY A 225 4.60 14.68 -2.78
C GLY A 225 6.11 14.44 -2.73
N ILE A 226 6.54 13.41 -2.05
CA ILE A 226 7.96 13.09 -1.87
C ILE A 226 8.31 11.74 -2.48
N LEU A 227 9.50 11.70 -3.08
CA LEU A 227 10.13 10.50 -3.62
C LEU A 227 11.55 10.43 -3.02
N ILE A 228 11.85 9.33 -2.34
CA ILE A 228 13.11 9.17 -1.61
C ILE A 228 13.79 7.88 -2.06
N LYS A 229 15.08 7.96 -2.33
CA LYS A 229 15.91 6.80 -2.65
C LYS A 229 16.85 6.49 -1.50
N ILE A 230 16.82 5.25 -1.05
CA ILE A 230 17.67 4.72 0.01
C ILE A 230 18.63 3.71 -0.64
N SER A 231 19.92 3.86 -0.37
CA SER A 231 20.93 2.90 -0.84
C SER A 231 20.79 1.54 -0.13
N LYS A 232 21.42 0.52 -0.69
CA LYS A 232 21.51 -0.81 -0.08
C LYS A 232 22.18 -0.80 1.32
N THR A 233 22.94 0.25 1.63
CA THR A 233 23.60 0.44 2.94
C THR A 233 22.73 1.22 3.93
N GLY A 234 21.49 1.54 3.59
CA GLY A 234 20.57 2.25 4.48
C GLY A 234 20.80 3.76 4.58
N SER A 235 21.32 4.40 3.52
CA SER A 235 21.53 5.85 3.49
C SER A 235 20.60 6.55 2.50
N VAL A 236 20.04 7.70 2.84
CA VAL A 236 19.25 8.55 1.93
C VAL A 236 20.19 9.11 0.87
N THR A 237 19.97 8.73 -0.39
CA THR A 237 20.80 9.17 -1.53
C THR A 237 20.14 10.23 -2.40
N SER A 238 18.81 10.31 -2.36
CA SER A 238 18.05 11.32 -3.12
C SER A 238 16.74 11.62 -2.45
N VAL A 239 16.34 12.89 -2.46
CA VAL A 239 15.00 13.37 -2.12
C VAL A 239 14.53 14.27 -3.25
N VAL A 240 13.40 13.91 -3.87
CA VAL A 240 12.74 14.68 -4.92
C VAL A 240 11.36 15.09 -4.45
N ARG A 241 10.97 16.33 -4.73
CA ARG A 241 9.64 16.86 -4.43
C ARG A 241 8.81 17.05 -5.69
N SER A 242 7.59 16.59 -5.64
CA SER A 242 6.55 16.89 -6.62
C SER A 242 5.66 17.98 -6.02
N SER A 243 5.86 19.23 -6.48
CA SER A 243 5.32 20.41 -5.81
C SER A 243 4.58 21.33 -6.78
N ALA A 244 3.67 22.15 -6.26
CA ALA A 244 3.16 23.37 -6.89
C ALA A 244 2.69 24.34 -5.79
N PRO A 245 2.77 25.65 -6.00
CA PRO A 245 2.33 26.64 -5.02
C PRO A 245 0.89 26.37 -4.57
N LYS A 246 0.64 26.39 -3.25
CA LYS A 246 -0.66 26.17 -2.60
C LYS A 246 -1.29 24.78 -2.82
N ALA A 247 -0.65 23.87 -3.55
CA ALA A 247 -1.16 22.51 -3.75
C ALA A 247 -0.85 21.59 -2.55
N ILE A 248 -1.65 20.53 -2.43
CA ILE A 248 -1.39 19.35 -1.61
C ILE A 248 -1.17 18.19 -2.56
N ARG A 249 -0.05 17.49 -2.43
CA ARG A 249 0.29 16.31 -3.23
C ARG A 249 0.71 15.17 -2.32
N ASP A 250 0.21 13.96 -2.65
CA ASP A 250 0.48 12.75 -1.89
C ASP A 250 0.63 11.57 -2.85
N TRP A 251 1.75 10.84 -2.75
CA TRP A 251 1.97 9.60 -3.48
C TRP A 251 1.52 8.44 -2.59
N GLN A 252 0.61 7.59 -3.10
CA GLN A 252 -0.11 6.61 -2.28
C GLN A 252 0.22 5.16 -2.58
N SER A 253 0.59 4.86 -3.82
CA SER A 253 0.84 3.48 -4.25
C SER A 253 1.90 3.43 -5.35
N THR A 254 2.63 2.32 -5.42
CA THR A 254 3.73 2.13 -6.38
C THR A 254 3.86 0.68 -6.82
N THR A 255 4.52 0.49 -7.96
CA THR A 255 4.99 -0.83 -8.43
C THR A 255 6.51 -0.90 -8.39
N SER A 256 7.07 -2.10 -8.50
CA SER A 256 8.51 -2.32 -8.57
C SER A 256 9.20 -1.58 -9.73
N SER A 257 8.47 -1.24 -10.77
CA SER A 257 8.97 -0.49 -11.92
C SER A 257 8.79 1.03 -11.80
N LEU A 258 8.45 1.56 -10.61
CA LEU A 258 8.26 2.99 -10.33
C LEU A 258 7.10 3.61 -11.15
N PHE A 259 6.05 2.85 -11.37
CA PHE A 259 4.75 3.38 -11.72
C PHE A 259 4.05 3.75 -10.42
N VAL A 260 3.75 5.03 -10.25
CA VAL A 260 3.32 5.62 -8.97
C VAL A 260 2.01 6.33 -9.17
N THR A 261 1.09 6.13 -8.25
CA THR A 261 -0.20 6.83 -8.22
C THR A 261 -0.36 7.59 -6.92
N GLY A 262 -1.10 8.67 -6.98
CA GLY A 262 -1.34 9.52 -5.81
C GLY A 262 -2.37 10.59 -6.11
N SER A 263 -2.53 11.54 -5.20
CA SER A 263 -3.49 12.62 -5.31
C SER A 263 -2.83 13.99 -5.44
N VAL A 264 -3.52 14.88 -6.13
CA VAL A 264 -3.19 16.32 -6.20
C VAL A 264 -4.47 17.09 -5.88
N ARG A 265 -4.38 17.98 -4.89
CA ARG A 265 -5.44 18.94 -4.59
C ARG A 265 -4.93 20.36 -4.83
N SER A 266 -5.67 21.12 -5.63
CA SER A 266 -5.42 22.55 -5.86
C SER A 266 -6.74 23.29 -5.72
N GLY A 267 -6.89 24.10 -4.67
CA GLY A 267 -8.19 24.67 -4.30
C GLY A 267 -9.23 23.58 -4.02
N THR A 268 -10.32 23.62 -4.76
CA THR A 268 -11.43 22.64 -4.69
C THR A 268 -11.25 21.43 -5.61
N THR A 269 -10.32 21.51 -6.56
CA THR A 269 -10.07 20.44 -7.55
C THR A 269 -9.22 19.35 -6.92
N VAL A 270 -9.68 18.09 -7.03
CA VAL A 270 -8.95 16.89 -6.63
C VAL A 270 -8.78 16.00 -7.85
N GLU A 271 -7.56 15.55 -8.08
CA GLU A 271 -7.20 14.68 -9.19
C GLU A 271 -6.33 13.52 -8.70
N SER A 272 -6.49 12.35 -9.30
CA SER A 272 -5.50 11.29 -9.25
C SER A 272 -4.35 11.64 -10.20
N ALA A 273 -3.12 11.61 -9.69
CA ALA A 273 -1.91 11.72 -10.48
C ALA A 273 -1.35 10.32 -10.73
N ILE A 274 -1.20 9.95 -11.99
CA ILE A 274 -0.71 8.66 -12.46
C ILE A 274 0.59 8.93 -13.19
N THR A 275 1.73 8.48 -12.66
CA THR A 275 3.04 8.86 -13.19
C THR A 275 3.96 7.65 -13.27
N LYS A 276 4.66 7.49 -14.38
CA LYS A 276 5.79 6.57 -14.52
C LYS A 276 7.08 7.36 -14.36
N PHE A 277 7.91 6.92 -13.42
CA PHE A 277 9.24 7.50 -13.19
C PHE A 277 10.34 6.57 -13.69
N ASN A 278 11.49 7.15 -14.03
CA ASN A 278 12.75 6.41 -14.11
C ASN A 278 13.42 6.33 -12.72
N SER A 279 14.56 5.63 -12.63
CA SER A 279 15.29 5.41 -11.37
C SER A 279 15.92 6.70 -10.76
N SER A 280 15.92 7.80 -11.50
CA SER A 280 16.33 9.14 -11.04
C SER A 280 15.15 10.02 -10.65
N PHE A 281 13.93 9.45 -10.57
CA PHE A 281 12.68 10.14 -10.30
C PHE A 281 12.30 11.22 -11.32
N ILE A 282 12.78 11.09 -12.56
CA ILE A 282 12.33 11.92 -13.69
C ILE A 282 11.05 11.28 -14.24
N PRO A 283 9.92 12.02 -14.32
CA PRO A 283 8.70 11.49 -14.90
C PRO A 283 8.90 11.24 -16.41
N THR A 284 8.58 10.03 -16.86
CA THR A 284 8.57 9.69 -18.30
C THR A 284 7.24 10.07 -18.94
N TRP A 285 6.16 9.97 -18.19
CA TRP A 285 4.83 10.45 -18.53
C TRP A 285 3.98 10.64 -17.26
N THR A 286 2.96 11.48 -17.38
CA THR A 286 1.98 11.75 -16.31
C THR A 286 0.59 11.94 -16.91
N THR A 287 -0.40 11.31 -16.30
CA THR A 287 -1.83 11.53 -16.58
C THR A 287 -2.52 11.98 -15.30
N ARG A 288 -3.50 12.88 -15.43
CA ARG A 288 -4.34 13.35 -14.33
C ARG A 288 -5.80 13.11 -14.64
N ILE A 289 -6.56 12.67 -13.65
CA ILE A 289 -7.98 12.35 -13.77
C ILE A 289 -8.70 12.89 -12.55
N SER A 290 -9.78 13.65 -12.77
CA SER A 290 -10.66 14.14 -11.69
C SER A 290 -11.20 12.97 -10.87
N SER A 291 -10.96 12.97 -9.55
CA SER A 291 -11.24 11.84 -8.67
C SER A 291 -11.47 12.27 -7.23
N THR A 292 -11.78 11.33 -6.36
CA THR A 292 -11.80 11.53 -4.89
C THR A 292 -10.40 11.67 -4.29
N GLY A 293 -9.35 11.28 -5.04
CA GLY A 293 -7.96 11.31 -4.61
C GLY A 293 -7.41 9.97 -4.07
N LYS A 294 -8.25 8.95 -3.84
CA LYS A 294 -7.78 7.59 -3.52
C LYS A 294 -7.29 6.90 -4.77
N THR A 295 -6.10 6.29 -4.72
CA THR A 295 -5.54 5.58 -5.87
C THR A 295 -4.69 4.38 -5.47
N LEU A 296 -4.72 3.33 -6.30
CA LEU A 296 -3.83 2.17 -6.21
C LEU A 296 -3.08 2.01 -7.54
N ALA A 297 -1.89 1.42 -7.46
CA ALA A 297 -1.04 1.08 -8.60
C ALA A 297 -0.79 -0.42 -8.63
N SER A 298 -0.85 -1.02 -9.80
CA SER A 298 -0.45 -2.40 -9.99
C SER A 298 0.30 -2.59 -11.31
N SER A 299 1.19 -3.57 -11.34
CA SER A 299 1.82 -4.02 -12.58
C SER A 299 0.79 -4.68 -13.49
N GLY A 300 1.14 -4.88 -14.76
CA GLY A 300 0.36 -5.60 -15.73
C GLY A 300 1.24 -6.41 -16.69
N ALA A 301 0.63 -7.19 -17.57
CA ALA A 301 1.33 -7.96 -18.58
C ALA A 301 2.14 -7.05 -19.52
N SER A 302 3.24 -7.57 -20.05
CA SER A 302 4.03 -6.94 -21.13
C SER A 302 4.44 -5.48 -20.83
N GLY A 303 4.72 -5.17 -19.55
CA GLY A 303 5.12 -3.83 -19.12
C GLY A 303 3.99 -2.81 -19.11
N SER A 304 2.73 -3.24 -19.13
CA SER A 304 1.58 -2.40 -18.86
C SER A 304 1.41 -2.15 -17.35
N PHE A 305 0.55 -1.20 -17.00
CA PHE A 305 0.28 -0.79 -15.63
C PHE A 305 -1.21 -0.57 -15.44
N TYR A 306 -1.69 -0.82 -14.23
CA TYR A 306 -3.03 -0.53 -13.81
C TYR A 306 -3.04 0.58 -12.77
N ALA A 307 -3.86 1.61 -13.00
CA ALA A 307 -4.25 2.59 -11.99
C ALA A 307 -5.71 2.35 -11.61
N ILE A 308 -5.97 2.24 -10.32
CA ILE A 308 -7.30 2.08 -9.76
C ILE A 308 -7.65 3.35 -9.02
N LEU A 309 -8.78 3.97 -9.31
CA LEU A 309 -9.19 5.24 -8.73
C LEU A 309 -10.72 5.39 -8.72
N GLU A 310 -11.23 6.32 -7.91
CA GLU A 310 -12.63 6.70 -7.86
C GLU A 310 -12.83 8.02 -8.62
N PRO A 311 -13.23 8.01 -9.91
CA PRO A 311 -13.40 9.22 -10.70
C PRO A 311 -14.67 9.97 -10.28
N THR A 312 -14.60 11.31 -10.34
CA THR A 312 -15.75 12.19 -10.05
C THR A 312 -16.44 12.70 -11.30
N SER A 313 -15.91 12.38 -12.48
CA SER A 313 -16.46 12.79 -13.78
C SER A 313 -16.15 11.75 -14.85
N ALA A 314 -16.68 11.95 -16.05
CA ALA A 314 -16.33 11.14 -17.22
C ALA A 314 -14.81 11.19 -17.49
N ILE A 315 -14.25 10.06 -17.92
CA ILE A 315 -12.83 9.91 -18.23
C ILE A 315 -12.63 10.14 -19.72
N LYS A 316 -11.78 11.10 -20.07
CA LYS A 316 -11.48 11.40 -21.48
C LYS A 316 -10.94 10.16 -22.19
N GLY A 317 -11.52 9.83 -23.32
CA GLY A 317 -11.13 8.67 -24.14
C GLY A 317 -11.75 7.33 -23.68
N VAL A 318 -12.60 7.31 -22.65
CA VAL A 318 -13.35 6.14 -22.24
C VAL A 318 -14.85 6.32 -22.57
N THR A 319 -15.41 5.42 -23.36
CA THR A 319 -16.84 5.42 -23.72
C THR A 319 -17.63 4.42 -22.87
N GLY A 320 -18.91 4.71 -22.66
CA GLY A 320 -19.79 3.86 -21.86
C GLY A 320 -19.54 3.93 -20.34
N PHE A 321 -18.62 4.79 -19.89
CA PHE A 321 -18.35 5.01 -18.47
C PHE A 321 -19.12 6.22 -17.93
N LYS A 322 -19.76 6.03 -16.80
CA LYS A 322 -20.37 7.09 -15.98
C LYS A 322 -19.83 6.98 -14.56
N ALA A 323 -19.29 8.09 -14.04
CA ALA A 323 -18.80 8.11 -12.66
C ALA A 323 -19.94 7.89 -11.66
N VAL A 324 -19.73 6.99 -10.71
CA VAL A 324 -20.64 6.69 -9.60
C VAL A 324 -19.86 6.88 -8.31
N LYS A 325 -20.46 7.59 -7.36
CA LYS A 325 -19.84 7.87 -6.05
C LYS A 325 -19.54 6.56 -5.30
N GLY A 326 -18.31 6.42 -4.79
CA GLY A 326 -17.87 5.23 -4.06
C GLY A 326 -17.58 4.01 -4.96
N GLN A 327 -17.51 4.22 -6.28
CA GLN A 327 -17.18 3.17 -7.23
C GLN A 327 -15.81 3.45 -7.86
N SER A 328 -14.94 2.47 -7.81
CA SER A 328 -13.64 2.55 -8.47
C SER A 328 -13.72 2.14 -9.95
N VAL A 329 -12.77 2.61 -10.72
CA VAL A 329 -12.49 2.18 -12.09
C VAL A 329 -11.05 1.71 -12.19
N VAL A 330 -10.81 0.71 -13.02
CA VAL A 330 -9.48 0.22 -13.37
C VAL A 330 -9.10 0.74 -14.75
N LEU A 331 -7.98 1.43 -14.83
CA LEU A 331 -7.44 1.96 -16.08
C LEU A 331 -6.10 1.29 -16.38
N GLN A 332 -5.98 0.69 -17.56
CA GLN A 332 -4.75 0.04 -17.99
C GLN A 332 -4.00 0.94 -18.97
N PHE A 333 -2.74 1.18 -18.68
CA PHE A 333 -1.83 1.97 -19.51
C PHE A 333 -0.72 1.09 -20.07
N ASP A 334 -0.28 1.38 -21.29
CA ASP A 334 0.95 0.80 -21.83
C ASP A 334 2.19 1.47 -21.21
N SER A 335 3.38 0.99 -21.56
CA SER A 335 4.66 1.52 -21.07
C SER A 335 4.89 2.99 -21.42
N LYS A 336 4.20 3.52 -22.45
CA LYS A 336 4.29 4.90 -22.94
C LYS A 336 3.23 5.83 -22.34
N GLY A 337 2.32 5.29 -21.50
CA GLY A 337 1.25 6.05 -20.86
C GLY A 337 -0.01 6.21 -21.72
N LEU A 338 -0.14 5.44 -22.80
CA LEU A 338 -1.37 5.38 -23.55
C LEU A 338 -2.38 4.51 -22.82
N LEU A 339 -3.58 5.01 -22.60
CA LEU A 339 -4.70 4.25 -22.06
C LEU A 339 -5.13 3.19 -23.09
N ILE A 340 -5.07 1.90 -22.69
CA ILE A 340 -5.32 0.76 -23.58
C ILE A 340 -6.57 -0.04 -23.22
N SER A 341 -7.00 0.00 -21.96
CA SER A 341 -8.24 -0.63 -21.48
C SER A 341 -8.78 0.09 -20.25
N ALA A 342 -10.08 -0.06 -20.01
CA ALA A 342 -10.77 0.43 -18.82
C ALA A 342 -11.78 -0.61 -18.36
N PHE A 343 -11.91 -0.81 -17.03
CA PHE A 343 -12.79 -1.85 -16.46
C PHE A 343 -13.55 -1.29 -15.27
N THR A 344 -14.79 -1.69 -15.13
CA THR A 344 -15.63 -1.55 -13.93
C THR A 344 -16.77 -2.57 -13.98
N SER A 345 -17.53 -2.68 -12.92
CA SER A 345 -18.77 -3.47 -12.86
C SER A 345 -19.68 -2.92 -11.78
N ALA A 346 -20.92 -3.35 -11.74
CA ALA A 346 -21.85 -2.99 -10.67
C ALA A 346 -21.36 -3.46 -9.27
N GLU A 347 -20.54 -4.52 -9.25
CA GLU A 347 -19.96 -5.08 -8.03
C GLU A 347 -18.73 -4.31 -7.53
N MET A 348 -18.22 -3.37 -8.33
CA MET A 348 -17.03 -2.60 -7.99
C MET A 348 -17.38 -1.43 -7.08
N THR A 349 -17.16 -1.60 -5.79
CA THR A 349 -17.17 -0.51 -4.82
C THR A 349 -15.78 0.14 -4.72
N SER A 350 -15.48 0.88 -3.65
CA SER A 350 -14.14 1.44 -3.42
C SER A 350 -13.11 0.33 -3.26
N ALA A 351 -12.09 0.30 -4.12
CA ALA A 351 -10.99 -0.64 -3.99
C ALA A 351 -10.04 -0.23 -2.87
N ILE A 352 -9.63 -1.19 -2.03
CA ILE A 352 -8.72 -0.98 -0.90
C ILE A 352 -7.36 -1.64 -1.11
N ALA A 353 -7.27 -2.70 -1.93
CA ALA A 353 -6.02 -3.35 -2.30
C ALA A 353 -6.05 -3.85 -3.74
N SER A 354 -4.87 -4.00 -4.33
CA SER A 354 -4.71 -4.59 -5.66
C SER A 354 -3.42 -5.39 -5.75
N THR A 355 -3.44 -6.48 -6.51
CA THR A 355 -2.28 -7.32 -6.77
C THR A 355 -2.35 -7.91 -8.17
N TYR A 356 -1.21 -8.20 -8.77
CA TYR A 356 -1.14 -8.73 -10.12
C TYR A 356 -0.41 -10.08 -10.15
N SER A 357 -1.01 -11.04 -10.82
CA SER A 357 -0.40 -12.33 -11.16
C SER A 357 -0.15 -12.40 -12.68
N ASN A 358 1.06 -12.77 -13.08
CA ASN A 358 1.36 -13.00 -14.49
C ASN A 358 0.50 -14.11 -15.11
N THR A 359 -0.01 -15.03 -14.31
CA THR A 359 -0.86 -16.16 -14.75
C THR A 359 -2.32 -15.76 -14.83
N ALA A 360 -2.84 -15.04 -13.82
CA ALA A 360 -4.27 -14.86 -13.64
C ALA A 360 -4.77 -13.43 -13.90
N GLY A 361 -3.87 -12.44 -13.94
CA GLY A 361 -4.22 -11.04 -14.14
C GLY A 361 -4.28 -10.23 -12.85
N LEU A 362 -5.04 -9.14 -12.89
CA LEU A 362 -5.18 -8.20 -11.76
C LEU A 362 -6.32 -8.67 -10.85
N PHE A 363 -6.05 -8.71 -9.55
CA PHE A 363 -7.06 -8.87 -8.49
C PHE A 363 -7.21 -7.58 -7.72
N LEU A 364 -8.44 -7.32 -7.27
CA LEU A 364 -8.85 -6.14 -6.52
C LEU A 364 -9.66 -6.59 -5.32
N LEU A 365 -9.33 -6.06 -4.14
CA LEU A 365 -10.16 -6.19 -2.94
C LEU A 365 -10.93 -4.88 -2.76
N THR A 366 -12.23 -5.00 -2.54
CA THR A 366 -13.12 -3.85 -2.32
C THR A 366 -13.44 -3.68 -0.83
N VAL A 367 -13.91 -2.51 -0.45
CA VAL A 367 -14.23 -2.17 0.94
C VAL A 367 -15.36 -3.04 1.53
N ASP A 368 -16.23 -3.61 0.69
CA ASP A 368 -17.29 -4.55 1.08
C ASP A 368 -16.86 -6.03 0.99
N GLY A 369 -15.55 -6.28 0.90
CA GLY A 369 -14.97 -7.61 0.98
C GLY A 369 -15.10 -8.46 -0.30
N LYS A 370 -15.50 -7.88 -1.43
CA LYS A 370 -15.49 -8.58 -2.71
C LYS A 370 -14.09 -8.63 -3.30
N ILE A 371 -13.76 -9.74 -3.95
CA ILE A 371 -12.55 -9.86 -4.75
C ILE A 371 -12.95 -9.92 -6.22
N LEU A 372 -12.47 -8.95 -7.00
CA LEU A 372 -12.75 -8.82 -8.43
C LEU A 372 -11.47 -9.08 -9.24
N GLN A 373 -11.63 -9.50 -10.49
CA GLN A 373 -10.53 -9.89 -11.37
C GLN A 373 -10.64 -9.25 -12.75
N VAL A 374 -9.51 -8.74 -13.26
CA VAL A 374 -9.25 -8.53 -14.69
C VAL A 374 -8.40 -9.70 -15.15
N SER A 375 -8.99 -10.64 -15.88
CA SER A 375 -8.27 -11.82 -16.39
C SER A 375 -7.23 -11.42 -17.45
N ASN A 376 -6.11 -12.10 -17.48
CA ASN A 376 -5.21 -12.07 -18.64
C ASN A 376 -5.93 -12.80 -19.79
N ASN A 377 -6.27 -12.09 -20.86
CA ASN A 377 -6.78 -12.68 -22.10
C ASN A 377 -5.60 -13.12 -22.95
#